data_5133b06f60506bf09b56ad4ed426f09a
#
_entry.id   5133b06f60506bf09b56ad4ed426f09a
#
_cell.length_a   1.000
_cell.length_b   1.000
_cell.length_c   1.000
_cell.angle_alpha   90.00
_cell.angle_beta   90.00
_cell.angle_gamma   90.00
#
_symmetry.space_group_name_H-M   'P 1'
#
loop_
_entity.id
_entity.type
_entity.pdbx_description
1 polymer ?
#
loop_
_entity_poly.entity_id
_entity_poly.type
_entity_poly.pdbx_seq_one_letter_code
_entity_poly.pdbx_strand_id
1 'polypeptide(L)'
;MKTMITTGMGLIALLLTFVGCSDNMGETDKRVAPVGQLVEPADGKEVVLEPSASSNVYFEWNYVDVEEAGTLTYQVVFDTQAGDFSQPIYKLQADNNGLKNNLTLTHKQLNQIASKAGIKPAEKGTLKWSVMATKGLQTLLATTENRLTITRLAGFEEIPVDVFITGEATEGVQTWTRHNG
;
A
#
# COMPACT_ATOMS: atom_id res chain seq x y z
N MET A 1 9.62 -43.03 87.23
CA MET A 1 10.53 -41.94 87.43
C MET A 1 10.95 -41.34 86.08
N LYS A 2 10.80 -40.05 85.96
CA LYS A 2 11.20 -39.20 84.82
C LYS A 2 10.52 -39.43 83.44
N THR A 3 9.42 -38.76 83.31
CA THR A 3 8.73 -38.40 82.08
C THR A 3 9.56 -37.46 81.28
N MET A 4 9.83 -37.75 80.04
CA MET A 4 10.38 -36.77 79.06
C MET A 4 9.28 -36.46 78.06
N ILE A 5 8.84 -35.20 78.12
CA ILE A 5 7.90 -34.62 77.20
C ILE A 5 8.73 -34.13 75.98
N THR A 6 8.52 -34.71 74.83
CA THR A 6 9.08 -34.23 73.57
C THR A 6 8.03 -33.37 72.85
N THR A 7 8.31 -32.08 72.87
CA THR A 7 7.50 -31.10 72.17
C THR A 7 7.73 -31.25 70.65
N GLY A 8 6.74 -31.73 69.94
CA GLY A 8 6.75 -31.79 68.46
C GLY A 8 6.39 -30.41 67.91
N MET A 9 7.35 -29.76 67.29
CA MET A 9 7.15 -28.51 66.60
C MET A 9 6.65 -28.80 65.18
N GLY A 10 5.33 -28.64 65.01
CA GLY A 10 4.69 -28.83 63.71
C GLY A 10 5.06 -27.71 62.76
N LEU A 11 5.81 -28.05 61.74
CA LEU A 11 6.11 -27.15 60.62
C LEU A 11 4.89 -27.12 59.71
N ILE A 12 4.08 -26.08 59.82
CA ILE A 12 3.00 -25.77 58.88
C ILE A 12 3.63 -25.27 57.59
N ALA A 13 3.78 -26.15 56.59
CA ALA A 13 4.14 -25.74 55.26
C ALA A 13 2.94 -25.06 54.59
N LEU A 14 2.98 -23.73 54.53
CA LEU A 14 2.01 -22.92 53.81
C LEU A 14 2.24 -23.10 52.31
N LEU A 15 1.50 -24.02 51.68
CA LEU A 15 1.45 -24.19 50.22
C LEU A 15 0.70 -23.00 49.64
N LEU A 16 1.47 -22.02 49.20
CA LEU A 16 0.99 -20.95 48.29
C LEU A 16 0.68 -21.60 46.95
N THR A 17 -0.54 -22.00 46.72
CA THR A 17 -1.05 -22.32 45.39
C THR A 17 -1.15 -21.01 44.60
N PHE A 18 -0.16 -20.75 43.77
CA PHE A 18 -0.30 -19.76 42.70
C PHE A 18 -1.36 -20.30 41.75
N VAL A 19 -2.60 -19.86 41.91
CA VAL A 19 -3.60 -19.93 40.85
C VAL A 19 -3.16 -18.94 39.82
N GLY A 20 -2.32 -19.36 38.89
CA GLY A 20 -2.08 -18.62 37.65
C GLY A 20 -3.41 -18.58 36.92
N CYS A 21 -4.05 -17.42 36.87
CA CYS A 21 -5.01 -17.14 35.84
C CYS A 21 -4.26 -17.32 34.52
N SER A 22 -4.36 -18.47 33.91
CA SER A 22 -4.17 -18.58 32.47
C SER A 22 -5.36 -17.86 31.88
N ASP A 23 -5.23 -16.56 31.65
CA ASP A 23 -6.05 -15.87 30.67
C ASP A 23 -5.79 -16.55 29.33
N ASN A 24 -6.44 -17.70 29.11
CA ASN A 24 -6.83 -18.12 27.81
C ASN A 24 -7.87 -17.09 27.32
N MET A 25 -7.44 -15.83 27.11
CA MET A 25 -8.03 -15.06 26.06
C MET A 25 -7.80 -15.92 24.82
N GLY A 26 -8.83 -16.65 24.43
CA GLY A 26 -8.86 -17.26 23.12
C GLY A 26 -8.54 -16.15 22.16
N GLU A 27 -7.30 -16.13 21.71
CA GLU A 27 -6.87 -15.33 20.58
C GLU A 27 -7.64 -15.95 19.41
N THR A 28 -8.92 -15.53 19.30
CA THR A 28 -9.68 -15.76 18.08
C THR A 28 -8.80 -15.23 17.01
N ASP A 29 -8.34 -16.13 16.19
CA ASP A 29 -7.41 -15.87 15.09
C ASP A 29 -8.06 -14.83 14.14
N LYS A 30 -7.83 -13.55 14.44
CA LYS A 30 -8.41 -12.38 13.80
C LYS A 30 -7.79 -12.14 12.43
N ARG A 31 -7.55 -13.22 11.68
CA ARG A 31 -6.88 -13.15 10.39
C ARG A 31 -7.71 -12.38 9.41
N VAL A 32 -7.08 -11.38 8.83
CA VAL A 32 -7.57 -10.76 7.62
C VAL A 32 -7.49 -11.80 6.51
N ALA A 33 -8.57 -12.00 5.75
CA ALA A 33 -8.46 -12.74 4.50
C ALA A 33 -7.79 -11.84 3.43
N PRO A 34 -6.98 -12.40 2.53
CA PRO A 34 -6.48 -11.64 1.40
C PRO A 34 -7.63 -11.29 0.44
N VAL A 35 -7.49 -10.20 -0.30
CA VAL A 35 -8.40 -9.89 -1.41
C VAL A 35 -8.33 -11.02 -2.44
N GLY A 36 -9.47 -11.61 -2.76
CA GLY A 36 -9.53 -12.79 -3.63
C GLY A 36 -9.58 -12.47 -5.12
N GLN A 37 -10.13 -11.31 -5.49
CA GLN A 37 -10.32 -10.93 -6.89
C GLN A 37 -10.12 -9.44 -7.11
N LEU A 38 -9.37 -9.11 -8.16
CA LEU A 38 -9.25 -7.77 -8.74
C LEU A 38 -10.26 -7.68 -9.90
N VAL A 39 -11.09 -6.64 -9.90
CA VAL A 39 -12.23 -6.49 -10.83
C VAL A 39 -11.85 -5.57 -11.98
N GLU A 40 -11.47 -4.33 -11.66
CA GLU A 40 -11.08 -3.30 -12.64
C GLU A 40 -9.75 -2.65 -12.24
N PRO A 41 -8.88 -2.35 -13.21
CA PRO A 41 -8.91 -2.76 -14.60
C PRO A 41 -8.71 -4.27 -14.76
N ALA A 42 -9.42 -4.88 -15.73
CA ALA A 42 -9.25 -6.30 -16.05
C ALA A 42 -7.79 -6.61 -16.42
N ASP A 43 -7.34 -7.85 -16.17
CA ASP A 43 -5.98 -8.26 -16.51
C ASP A 43 -5.67 -8.02 -18.00
N GLY A 44 -4.55 -7.39 -18.26
CA GLY A 44 -4.09 -7.04 -19.62
C GLY A 44 -4.75 -5.80 -20.23
N LYS A 45 -5.56 -5.06 -19.46
CA LYS A 45 -6.15 -3.80 -19.94
C LYS A 45 -5.10 -2.85 -20.49
N GLU A 46 -5.38 -2.26 -21.65
CA GLU A 46 -4.55 -1.23 -22.25
C GLU A 46 -5.12 0.16 -21.99
N VAL A 47 -4.24 1.10 -21.62
CA VAL A 47 -4.56 2.50 -21.36
C VAL A 47 -3.56 3.39 -22.06
N VAL A 48 -4.06 4.22 -22.97
CA VAL A 48 -3.27 5.32 -23.55
C VAL A 48 -3.49 6.53 -22.66
N LEU A 49 -2.41 7.03 -22.06
CA LEU A 49 -2.51 8.18 -21.19
C LEU A 49 -2.77 9.47 -21.96
N GLU A 50 -3.62 10.31 -21.43
CA GLU A 50 -4.00 11.60 -21.99
C GLU A 50 -3.62 12.73 -21.04
N PRO A 51 -3.21 13.91 -21.56
CA PRO A 51 -2.81 15.04 -20.72
C PRO A 51 -3.98 15.75 -20.04
N SER A 52 -5.22 15.28 -20.27
CA SER A 52 -6.43 15.87 -19.67
C SER A 52 -6.47 15.66 -18.16
N ALA A 53 -6.81 16.71 -17.42
CA ALA A 53 -6.98 16.63 -15.96
C ALA A 53 -8.16 15.78 -15.52
N SER A 54 -9.14 15.53 -16.41
CA SER A 54 -10.34 14.74 -16.14
C SER A 54 -10.20 13.25 -16.47
N SER A 55 -9.12 12.85 -17.19
CA SER A 55 -8.90 11.45 -17.55
C SER A 55 -8.43 10.65 -16.35
N ASN A 56 -9.17 9.60 -16.02
CA ASN A 56 -8.91 8.76 -14.87
C ASN A 56 -9.00 7.27 -15.23
N VAL A 57 -8.33 6.44 -14.44
CA VAL A 57 -8.50 4.99 -14.42
C VAL A 57 -9.03 4.57 -13.07
N TYR A 58 -10.09 3.79 -13.09
CA TYR A 58 -10.76 3.26 -11.92
C TYR A 58 -10.23 1.87 -11.61
N PHE A 59 -9.86 1.64 -10.36
CA PHE A 59 -9.41 0.37 -9.81
C PHE A 59 -10.46 -0.13 -8.84
N GLU A 60 -10.82 -1.39 -8.90
CA GLU A 60 -11.80 -2.02 -8.03
C GLU A 60 -11.43 -3.47 -7.75
N TRP A 61 -11.75 -3.93 -6.57
CA TRP A 61 -11.56 -5.31 -6.11
C TRP A 61 -12.70 -5.75 -5.21
N ASN A 62 -12.82 -7.07 -5.00
CA ASN A 62 -13.83 -7.59 -4.11
C ASN A 62 -13.54 -7.19 -2.66
N TYR A 63 -14.60 -6.81 -1.96
CA TYR A 63 -14.52 -6.51 -0.55
C TYR A 63 -14.07 -7.76 0.22
N VAL A 64 -13.27 -7.57 1.26
CA VAL A 64 -12.96 -8.62 2.22
C VAL A 64 -13.95 -8.52 3.36
N ASP A 65 -14.78 -9.54 3.53
CA ASP A 65 -15.66 -9.65 4.70
C ASP A 65 -14.82 -9.86 5.97
N VAL A 66 -15.10 -9.04 6.97
CA VAL A 66 -14.44 -9.12 8.27
C VAL A 66 -15.53 -9.40 9.29
N GLU A 67 -15.59 -10.63 9.78
CA GLU A 67 -16.59 -11.06 10.75
C GLU A 67 -16.47 -10.38 12.12
N GLU A 68 -15.34 -9.72 12.39
CA GLU A 68 -15.04 -9.11 13.69
C GLU A 68 -14.79 -7.59 13.62
N ALA A 69 -15.02 -6.94 14.76
CA ALA A 69 -14.75 -5.52 14.93
C ALA A 69 -13.30 -5.14 14.59
N GLY A 70 -13.13 -4.10 13.80
CA GLY A 70 -11.84 -3.55 13.40
C GLY A 70 -11.93 -2.86 12.06
N THR A 71 -11.08 -1.87 11.86
CA THR A 71 -10.99 -1.14 10.60
C THR A 71 -10.11 -1.88 9.64
N LEU A 72 -10.67 -2.28 8.50
CA LEU A 72 -9.93 -2.80 7.35
C LEU A 72 -9.59 -1.66 6.42
N THR A 73 -8.34 -1.57 6.01
CA THR A 73 -7.88 -0.58 5.03
C THR A 73 -7.17 -1.24 3.87
N TYR A 74 -7.26 -0.61 2.71
CA TYR A 74 -6.66 -1.12 1.48
C TYR A 74 -5.62 -0.15 0.93
N GLN A 75 -4.59 -0.72 0.31
CA GLN A 75 -3.60 -0.01 -0.50
C GLN A 75 -3.47 -0.72 -1.84
N VAL A 76 -3.52 0.04 -2.93
CA VAL A 76 -3.15 -0.47 -4.26
C VAL A 76 -1.65 -0.37 -4.39
N VAL A 77 -1.02 -1.44 -4.81
CA VAL A 77 0.41 -1.56 -5.01
C VAL A 77 0.72 -1.82 -6.47
N PHE A 78 1.76 -1.16 -6.97
CA PHE A 78 2.23 -1.31 -8.35
C PHE A 78 3.65 -1.84 -8.35
N ASP A 79 3.94 -2.67 -9.34
CA ASP A 79 5.28 -3.19 -9.56
C ASP A 79 5.60 -3.27 -11.06
N THR A 80 6.87 -3.50 -11.36
CA THR A 80 7.30 -3.81 -12.73
C THR A 80 6.72 -5.15 -13.16
N GLN A 81 6.75 -5.43 -14.45
CA GLN A 81 6.28 -6.72 -14.97
C GLN A 81 7.04 -7.92 -14.37
N ALA A 82 8.29 -7.75 -13.97
CA ALA A 82 9.11 -8.79 -13.33
C ALA A 82 9.06 -8.78 -11.81
N GLY A 83 8.44 -7.78 -11.18
CA GLY A 83 8.37 -7.63 -9.73
C GLY A 83 7.46 -8.69 -9.08
N ASP A 84 7.63 -8.87 -7.78
CA ASP A 84 6.88 -9.82 -6.94
C ASP A 84 6.12 -9.16 -5.79
N PHE A 85 6.04 -7.83 -5.80
CA PHE A 85 5.46 -6.99 -4.74
C PHE A 85 6.13 -7.08 -3.38
N SER A 86 7.28 -7.71 -3.26
CA SER A 86 8.08 -7.66 -2.03
C SER A 86 8.58 -6.23 -1.74
N GLN A 87 8.92 -5.51 -2.80
CA GLN A 87 9.28 -4.09 -2.78
C GLN A 87 8.56 -3.34 -3.92
N PRO A 88 7.26 -3.11 -3.80
CA PRO A 88 6.52 -2.47 -4.88
C PRO A 88 7.06 -1.07 -5.19
N ILE A 89 7.13 -0.73 -6.46
CA ILE A 89 7.65 0.58 -6.93
C ILE A 89 6.76 1.75 -6.50
N TYR A 90 5.48 1.47 -6.23
CA TYR A 90 4.53 2.48 -5.78
C TYR A 90 3.42 1.86 -4.93
N LYS A 91 2.96 2.61 -3.92
CA LYS A 91 1.83 2.26 -3.06
C LYS A 91 0.93 3.46 -2.91
N LEU A 92 -0.37 3.27 -3.03
CA LEU A 92 -1.39 4.30 -2.84
C LEU A 92 -2.50 3.77 -1.96
N GLN A 93 -2.93 4.60 -1.03
CA GLN A 93 -4.13 4.30 -0.25
C GLN A 93 -5.36 4.30 -1.15
N ALA A 94 -6.26 3.35 -0.94
CA ALA A 94 -7.57 3.33 -1.59
C ALA A 94 -8.38 4.59 -1.24
N ASP A 95 -9.45 4.84 -1.97
CA ASP A 95 -10.31 5.99 -1.76
C ASP A 95 -10.89 6.01 -0.33
N ASN A 96 -11.24 7.19 0.13
CA ASN A 96 -11.71 7.43 1.50
C ASN A 96 -10.71 6.94 2.58
N ASN A 97 -9.44 7.36 2.47
CA ASN A 97 -8.38 6.99 3.41
C ASN A 97 -8.17 5.46 3.55
N GLY A 98 -8.33 4.73 2.46
CA GLY A 98 -8.15 3.29 2.43
C GLY A 98 -9.39 2.47 2.82
N LEU A 99 -10.52 3.10 3.13
CA LEU A 99 -11.73 2.41 3.60
C LEU A 99 -12.61 1.85 2.47
N LYS A 100 -12.37 2.25 1.23
CA LYS A 100 -13.11 1.78 0.06
C LYS A 100 -12.34 0.66 -0.65
N ASN A 101 -13.07 -0.21 -1.33
CA ASN A 101 -12.53 -1.24 -2.19
C ASN A 101 -12.29 -0.75 -3.63
N ASN A 102 -11.96 0.52 -3.75
CA ASN A 102 -11.66 1.16 -5.02
C ASN A 102 -10.63 2.27 -4.87
N LEU A 103 -10.01 2.62 -6.00
CA LEU A 103 -9.10 3.74 -6.13
C LEU A 103 -9.26 4.37 -7.51
N THR A 104 -9.39 5.69 -7.54
CA THR A 104 -9.42 6.45 -8.78
C THR A 104 -8.10 7.17 -8.98
N LEU A 105 -7.39 6.84 -10.06
CA LEU A 105 -6.12 7.48 -10.41
C LEU A 105 -6.25 8.32 -11.67
N THR A 106 -5.74 9.54 -11.61
CA THR A 106 -5.60 10.37 -12.79
C THR A 106 -4.54 9.82 -13.75
N HIS A 107 -4.67 10.10 -15.03
CA HIS A 107 -3.64 9.76 -16.02
C HIS A 107 -2.27 10.35 -15.67
N LYS A 108 -2.25 11.53 -15.01
CA LYS A 108 -1.00 12.14 -14.51
C LYS A 108 -0.32 11.26 -13.44
N GLN A 109 -1.09 10.73 -12.48
CA GLN A 109 -0.54 9.85 -11.44
C GLN A 109 -0.04 8.54 -12.04
N LEU A 110 -0.82 7.92 -12.97
CA LEU A 110 -0.38 6.73 -13.68
C LEU A 110 0.88 6.96 -14.51
N ASN A 111 1.02 8.13 -15.14
CA ASN A 111 2.24 8.49 -15.86
C ASN A 111 3.47 8.56 -14.94
N GLN A 112 3.29 9.04 -13.69
CA GLN A 112 4.37 9.05 -12.68
C GLN A 112 4.75 7.62 -12.26
N ILE A 113 3.75 6.74 -12.05
CA ILE A 113 3.99 5.33 -11.70
C ILE A 113 4.71 4.62 -12.84
N ALA A 114 4.25 4.78 -14.07
CA ALA A 114 4.88 4.21 -15.26
C ALA A 114 6.33 4.71 -15.47
N SER A 115 6.58 6.00 -15.14
CA SER A 115 7.94 6.55 -15.14
C SER A 115 8.85 5.86 -14.13
N LYS A 116 8.35 5.60 -12.93
CA LYS A 116 9.11 4.87 -11.89
C LYS A 116 9.39 3.42 -12.28
N ALA A 117 8.52 2.80 -13.07
CA ALA A 117 8.75 1.49 -13.65
C ALA A 117 9.76 1.47 -14.80
N GLY A 118 10.30 2.63 -15.20
CA GLY A 118 11.29 2.76 -16.28
C GLY A 118 10.69 2.83 -17.69
N ILE A 119 9.36 2.93 -17.83
CA ILE A 119 8.73 3.13 -19.14
C ILE A 119 9.05 4.57 -19.58
N LYS A 120 9.59 4.74 -20.79
CA LYS A 120 9.98 6.07 -21.30
C LYS A 120 8.76 6.83 -21.84
N PRO A 121 8.88 8.19 -21.99
CA PRO A 121 7.84 8.98 -22.63
C PRO A 121 7.45 8.44 -24.00
N ALA A 122 6.17 8.48 -24.34
CA ALA A 122 5.56 7.96 -25.58
C ALA A 122 5.71 6.44 -25.79
N GLU A 123 6.42 5.74 -24.92
CA GLU A 123 6.56 4.28 -25.01
C GLU A 123 5.40 3.54 -24.33
N LYS A 124 5.16 2.34 -24.81
CA LYS A 124 4.22 1.37 -24.24
C LYS A 124 4.97 0.41 -23.33
N GLY A 125 4.45 0.20 -22.12
CA GLY A 125 5.03 -0.75 -21.18
C GLY A 125 3.97 -1.36 -20.28
N THR A 126 4.31 -2.43 -19.58
CA THR A 126 3.38 -3.18 -18.72
C THR A 126 3.80 -3.04 -17.27
N LEU A 127 2.82 -2.70 -16.43
CA LEU A 127 2.88 -2.73 -14.97
C LEU A 127 2.06 -3.90 -14.45
N LYS A 128 2.41 -4.40 -13.27
CA LYS A 128 1.53 -5.23 -12.46
C LYS A 128 0.93 -4.39 -11.34
N TRP A 129 -0.30 -4.71 -10.97
CA TRP A 129 -0.91 -4.13 -9.80
C TRP A 129 -1.63 -5.19 -8.97
N SER A 130 -1.72 -4.94 -7.69
CA SER A 130 -2.39 -5.78 -6.72
C SER A 130 -2.88 -4.92 -5.55
N VAL A 131 -3.47 -5.55 -4.53
CA VAL A 131 -4.03 -4.87 -3.37
C VAL A 131 -3.50 -5.47 -2.09
N MET A 132 -3.10 -4.62 -1.16
CA MET A 132 -2.81 -5.00 0.22
C MET A 132 -4.00 -4.64 1.11
N ALA A 133 -4.48 -5.61 1.88
CA ALA A 133 -5.50 -5.42 2.91
C ALA A 133 -4.84 -5.43 4.29
N THR A 134 -5.10 -4.42 5.10
CA THR A 134 -4.51 -4.26 6.44
C THR A 134 -5.58 -4.15 7.50
N LYS A 135 -5.47 -4.95 8.55
CA LYS A 135 -6.28 -4.86 9.77
C LYS A 135 -5.37 -4.94 10.99
N GLY A 136 -5.32 -3.88 11.78
CA GLY A 136 -4.38 -3.77 12.88
C GLY A 136 -2.93 -3.85 12.40
N LEU A 137 -2.20 -4.87 12.84
CA LEU A 137 -0.79 -5.10 12.46
C LEU A 137 -0.62 -6.10 11.30
N GLN A 138 -1.70 -6.72 10.85
CA GLN A 138 -1.65 -7.69 9.75
C GLN A 138 -1.89 -7.02 8.42
N THR A 139 -1.01 -7.30 7.46
CA THR A 139 -1.14 -6.85 6.08
C THR A 139 -0.97 -8.06 5.17
N LEU A 140 -1.93 -8.30 4.30
CA LEU A 140 -1.92 -9.39 3.34
C LEU A 140 -2.04 -8.83 1.92
N LEU A 141 -1.20 -9.34 1.04
CA LEU A 141 -1.32 -9.09 -0.40
C LEU A 141 -2.50 -9.92 -0.95
N ALA A 142 -3.20 -9.40 -1.95
CA ALA A 142 -4.22 -10.14 -2.67
C ALA A 142 -3.66 -11.45 -3.24
N THR A 143 -4.53 -12.45 -3.42
CA THR A 143 -4.14 -13.74 -4.01
C THR A 143 -3.90 -13.67 -5.51
N THR A 144 -4.29 -12.55 -6.12
CA THR A 144 -4.19 -12.31 -7.57
C THR A 144 -3.46 -11.01 -7.85
N GLU A 145 -2.91 -10.92 -9.05
CA GLU A 145 -2.34 -9.71 -9.63
C GLU A 145 -2.90 -9.51 -11.03
N ASN A 146 -3.08 -8.26 -11.44
CA ASN A 146 -3.48 -7.92 -12.80
C ASN A 146 -2.38 -7.09 -13.47
N ARG A 147 -2.29 -7.24 -14.79
CA ARG A 147 -1.39 -6.45 -15.65
C ARG A 147 -2.14 -5.28 -16.24
N LEU A 148 -1.46 -4.15 -16.30
CA LEU A 148 -1.94 -2.94 -16.94
C LEU A 148 -0.91 -2.47 -17.94
N THR A 149 -1.28 -2.43 -19.21
CA THR A 149 -0.40 -1.94 -20.27
C THR A 149 -0.66 -0.46 -20.49
N ILE A 150 0.36 0.36 -20.32
CA ILE A 150 0.25 1.82 -20.36
C ILE A 150 1.09 2.36 -21.51
N THR A 151 0.48 3.19 -22.35
CA THR A 151 1.23 4.08 -23.25
C THR A 151 1.38 5.43 -22.56
N ARG A 152 2.62 5.80 -22.22
CA ARG A 152 2.91 7.03 -21.49
C ARG A 152 2.64 8.28 -22.32
N LEU A 153 2.40 9.39 -21.62
CA LEU A 153 2.37 10.71 -22.26
C LEU A 153 3.67 10.96 -23.00
N ALA A 154 3.56 11.59 -24.16
CA ALA A 154 4.70 12.12 -24.86
C ALA A 154 5.39 13.15 -23.94
N GLY A 155 6.70 13.06 -23.83
CA GLY A 155 7.52 14.09 -23.21
C GLY A 155 7.80 15.22 -24.21
N PHE A 156 8.74 16.07 -23.87
CA PHE A 156 9.31 16.98 -24.86
C PHE A 156 10.13 16.15 -25.86
N GLU A 157 9.96 16.41 -27.15
CA GLU A 157 10.75 15.77 -28.21
C GLU A 157 12.25 16.08 -28.05
N GLU A 158 12.53 17.31 -27.62
CA GLU A 158 13.87 17.76 -27.24
C GLU A 158 13.80 18.41 -25.86
N ILE A 159 14.84 18.20 -25.04
CA ILE A 159 14.95 18.93 -23.78
C ILE A 159 15.23 20.39 -24.16
N PRO A 160 14.34 21.35 -23.84
CA PRO A 160 14.60 22.74 -24.15
C PRO A 160 15.92 23.19 -23.52
N VAL A 161 16.81 23.70 -24.32
CA VAL A 161 18.10 24.23 -23.84
C VAL A 161 17.86 25.43 -22.93
N ASP A 162 16.81 26.20 -23.25
CA ASP A 162 16.40 27.38 -22.49
C ASP A 162 14.91 27.31 -22.15
N VAL A 163 14.57 27.55 -20.88
CA VAL A 163 13.18 27.71 -20.43
C VAL A 163 12.99 29.15 -19.96
N PHE A 164 12.09 29.83 -20.60
CA PHE A 164 11.73 31.20 -20.22
C PHE A 164 10.42 31.23 -19.47
N ILE A 165 10.39 31.92 -18.34
CA ILE A 165 9.16 32.23 -17.63
C ILE A 165 8.71 33.60 -18.10
N THR A 166 7.56 33.65 -18.79
CA THR A 166 6.94 34.90 -19.23
C THR A 166 5.66 35.14 -18.44
N GLY A 167 5.44 36.38 -18.06
CA GLY A 167 4.25 36.85 -17.36
C GLY A 167 4.35 38.29 -16.96
N GLU A 168 3.24 38.94 -16.62
CA GLU A 168 3.21 40.35 -16.24
C GLU A 168 4.17 40.69 -15.08
N ALA A 169 4.45 39.76 -14.20
CA ALA A 169 5.42 39.90 -13.11
C ALA A 169 6.88 39.88 -13.57
N THR A 170 7.15 39.48 -14.83
CA THR A 170 8.51 39.38 -15.40
C THR A 170 8.78 40.46 -16.44
N GLU A 171 7.78 41.27 -16.78
CA GLU A 171 7.98 42.40 -17.68
C GLU A 171 8.88 43.45 -17.04
N GLY A 172 10.14 43.44 -17.42
CA GLY A 172 11.13 44.46 -17.01
C GLY A 172 12.34 43.91 -16.24
N VAL A 173 12.46 42.61 -15.99
CA VAL A 173 13.57 42.07 -15.23
C VAL A 173 14.23 40.88 -15.92
N GLN A 174 15.39 41.14 -16.47
CA GLN A 174 16.53 40.23 -16.68
C GLN A 174 16.25 38.79 -17.18
N THR A 175 16.77 38.52 -18.36
CA THR A 175 17.01 37.16 -18.87
C THR A 175 17.83 36.36 -17.86
N TRP A 176 17.22 35.35 -17.30
CA TRP A 176 17.92 34.36 -16.47
C TRP A 176 18.67 33.41 -17.41
N THR A 177 19.96 33.63 -17.59
CA THR A 177 20.85 32.64 -18.21
C THR A 177 21.31 31.65 -17.13
N ARG A 178 21.08 30.34 -17.36
CA ARG A 178 21.67 29.33 -16.52
C ARG A 178 23.17 29.29 -16.77
N HIS A 179 23.97 29.75 -15.80
CA HIS A 179 25.39 29.43 -15.79
C HIS A 179 25.58 27.96 -15.50
N ASN A 180 26.07 27.22 -16.50
CA ASN A 180 26.60 25.87 -16.29
C ASN A 180 27.96 26.05 -15.60
N GLY A 181 28.03 25.72 -14.28
CA GLY A 181 29.26 25.52 -13.54
C GLY A 181 29.68 24.06 -13.59
#